data_4cf2732858a7285a8d033d3d23707333
#
_entry.id   4cf2732858a7285a8d033d3d23707333
#
_cell.length_a   1.000
_cell.length_b   1.000
_cell.length_c   1.000
_cell.angle_alpha   90.00
_cell.angle_beta   90.00
_cell.angle_gamma   90.00
#
_symmetry.space_group_name_H-M   'P 1'
#
loop_
_entity.id
_entity.type
_entity.pdbx_description
1 polymer ?
#
loop_
_entity_poly.entity_id
_entity_poly.type
_entity_poly.pdbx_seq_one_letter_code
_entity_poly.pdbx_strand_id
1 'polypeptide(L)'
;MGRIIDMSKMTFCISTYNNYDYLKLAVDSVRKNSYFKDAPFVVHAENCNDGTNEWLEENKEKYDLEVYIEPNNEVVRGIGGGMDFCADKVKTEYIMFLHSDFYVSKDWDKACLDVFEKYPDKKLWVSSHRVQPNIFNEGHRPGTVMADIDEFGAFHHDFDSDYFEK
;
A
#
# COMPACT_ATOMS: atom_id res chain seq x y z
N MET A 1 -6.21 -29.12 -17.95
CA MET A 1 -6.89 -28.63 -16.77
C MET A 1 -6.57 -27.14 -16.68
N GLY A 2 -7.48 -26.27 -17.21
CA GLY A 2 -7.24 -24.84 -17.26
C GLY A 2 -7.19 -24.29 -15.83
N ARG A 3 -6.13 -23.51 -15.49
CA ARG A 3 -6.13 -22.65 -14.31
C ARG A 3 -7.33 -21.73 -14.46
N ILE A 4 -8.29 -21.83 -13.56
CA ILE A 4 -9.25 -20.77 -13.32
C ILE A 4 -8.37 -19.61 -12.84
N ILE A 5 -8.21 -18.57 -13.67
CA ILE A 5 -7.60 -17.31 -13.25
C ILE A 5 -8.63 -16.75 -12.29
N ASP A 6 -8.35 -16.90 -11.01
CA ASP A 6 -9.10 -16.23 -9.96
C ASP A 6 -8.79 -14.75 -10.13
N MET A 7 -9.63 -14.05 -10.90
CA MET A 7 -9.46 -12.63 -11.11
C MET A 7 -9.58 -11.96 -9.75
N SER A 8 -8.52 -11.29 -9.32
CA SER A 8 -8.50 -10.59 -8.05
C SER A 8 -9.75 -9.72 -7.90
N LYS A 9 -10.47 -9.91 -6.80
CA LYS A 9 -11.65 -9.12 -6.47
C LYS A 9 -11.28 -7.73 -5.96
N MET A 10 -10.00 -7.42 -5.78
CA MET A 10 -9.53 -6.16 -5.20
C MET A 10 -8.48 -5.48 -6.06
N THR A 11 -8.40 -4.17 -5.92
CA THR A 11 -7.35 -3.31 -6.47
C THR A 11 -6.59 -2.66 -5.32
N PHE A 12 -5.27 -2.68 -5.38
CA PHE A 12 -4.41 -1.92 -4.48
C PHE A 12 -4.29 -0.48 -4.97
N CYS A 13 -4.36 0.49 -4.06
CA CYS A 13 -4.28 1.90 -4.36
C CYS A 13 -3.30 2.60 -3.43
N ILE A 14 -2.35 3.34 -3.99
CA ILE A 14 -1.44 4.23 -3.27
C ILE A 14 -1.53 5.63 -3.86
N SER A 15 -1.62 6.64 -2.99
CA SER A 15 -1.34 8.03 -3.34
C SER A 15 -0.05 8.48 -2.66
N THR A 16 0.84 9.15 -3.38
CA THR A 16 2.18 9.52 -2.90
C THR A 16 2.58 10.94 -3.27
N TYR A 17 3.42 11.55 -2.44
CA TYR A 17 4.10 12.80 -2.68
C TYR A 17 5.46 12.82 -1.98
N ASN A 18 6.56 12.99 -2.76
CA ASN A 18 7.93 13.09 -2.23
C ASN A 18 8.26 12.03 -1.18
N ASN A 19 8.09 10.76 -1.54
CA ASN A 19 8.26 9.64 -0.61
C ASN A 19 9.02 8.47 -1.24
N TYR A 20 10.04 8.79 -2.03
CA TYR A 20 10.78 7.88 -2.89
C TYR A 20 11.19 6.57 -2.24
N ASP A 21 11.96 6.63 -1.14
CA ASP A 21 12.53 5.44 -0.52
C ASP A 21 11.48 4.55 0.16
N TYR A 22 10.51 5.16 0.84
CA TYR A 22 9.42 4.41 1.46
C TYR A 22 8.47 3.81 0.42
N LEU A 23 8.17 4.54 -0.67
CA LEU A 23 7.33 4.04 -1.75
C LEU A 23 7.91 2.77 -2.37
N LYS A 24 9.22 2.71 -2.58
CA LYS A 24 9.90 1.50 -3.07
C LYS A 24 9.66 0.30 -2.16
N LEU A 25 9.83 0.49 -0.85
CA LEU A 25 9.56 -0.55 0.14
C LEU A 25 8.09 -0.96 0.15
N ALA A 26 7.16 0.00 0.09
CA ALA A 26 5.74 -0.26 0.07
C ALA A 26 5.33 -1.08 -1.15
N VAL A 27 5.71 -0.65 -2.36
CA VAL A 27 5.39 -1.36 -3.62
C VAL A 27 6.00 -2.76 -3.65
N ASP A 28 7.27 -2.88 -3.26
CA ASP A 28 7.95 -4.18 -3.22
C ASP A 28 7.27 -5.13 -2.23
N SER A 29 6.93 -4.65 -1.02
CA SER A 29 6.24 -5.45 -0.01
C SER A 29 4.85 -5.91 -0.47
N VAL A 30 4.09 -5.05 -1.14
CA VAL A 30 2.79 -5.41 -1.70
C VAL A 30 2.94 -6.54 -2.70
N ARG A 31 3.84 -6.43 -3.66
CA ARG A 31 4.05 -7.50 -4.66
C ARG A 31 4.66 -8.78 -4.07
N LYS A 32 5.55 -8.65 -3.08
CA LYS A 32 6.16 -9.79 -2.40
C LYS A 32 5.16 -10.53 -1.50
N ASN A 33 4.36 -9.80 -0.72
CA ASN A 33 3.64 -10.34 0.42
C ASN A 33 2.13 -10.51 0.21
N SER A 34 1.54 -9.95 -0.86
CA SER A 34 0.13 -10.17 -1.15
C SER A 34 -0.17 -11.62 -1.54
N TYR A 35 -1.34 -12.11 -1.16
CA TYR A 35 -1.89 -13.37 -1.62
C TYR A 35 -2.30 -13.28 -3.10
N PHE A 36 -2.97 -12.17 -3.49
CA PHE A 36 -3.39 -11.90 -4.86
C PHE A 36 -2.27 -11.19 -5.63
N LYS A 37 -1.29 -11.97 -6.11
CA LYS A 37 -0.09 -11.46 -6.79
C LYS A 37 -0.38 -10.62 -8.03
N ASP A 38 -1.45 -10.96 -8.76
CA ASP A 38 -1.85 -10.33 -10.03
C ASP A 38 -2.96 -9.28 -9.83
N ALA A 39 -3.22 -8.85 -8.57
CA ALA A 39 -4.19 -7.80 -8.31
C ALA A 39 -3.77 -6.49 -9.00
N PRO A 40 -4.71 -5.78 -9.67
CA PRO A 40 -4.43 -4.45 -10.20
C PRO A 40 -3.86 -3.53 -9.14
N PHE A 41 -2.89 -2.70 -9.50
CA PHE A 41 -2.23 -1.80 -8.57
C PHE A 41 -2.14 -0.39 -9.16
N VAL A 42 -2.97 0.49 -8.67
CA VAL A 42 -3.06 1.89 -9.10
C VAL A 42 -2.21 2.75 -8.19
N VAL A 43 -1.32 3.54 -8.77
CA VAL A 43 -0.48 4.50 -8.06
C VAL A 43 -0.72 5.90 -8.62
N HIS A 44 -1.17 6.82 -7.77
CA HIS A 44 -1.23 8.24 -8.05
C HIS A 44 -0.05 8.94 -7.39
N ALA A 45 0.69 9.72 -8.16
CA ALA A 45 1.77 10.58 -7.66
C ALA A 45 1.46 12.04 -7.98
N GLU A 46 1.63 12.92 -6.99
CA GLU A 46 1.71 14.35 -7.22
C GLU A 46 2.96 14.66 -8.05
N ASN A 47 3.15 15.93 -8.44
CA ASN A 47 4.39 16.35 -9.11
C ASN A 47 5.56 16.32 -8.10
N CYS A 48 6.16 15.16 -7.93
CA CYS A 48 7.27 14.91 -7.00
C CYS A 48 8.60 15.46 -7.56
N ASN A 49 9.53 15.79 -6.67
CA ASN A 49 10.87 16.31 -7.01
C ASN A 49 12.01 15.57 -6.30
N ASP A 50 11.74 14.39 -5.76
CA ASP A 50 12.68 13.53 -5.01
C ASP A 50 13.11 12.26 -5.76
N GLY A 51 12.72 12.13 -7.05
CA GLY A 51 12.96 10.92 -7.85
C GLY A 51 11.81 9.91 -7.87
N THR A 52 10.71 10.19 -7.14
CA THR A 52 9.53 9.31 -7.09
C THR A 52 8.93 9.09 -8.47
N ASN A 53 8.74 10.17 -9.25
CA ASN A 53 8.08 10.11 -10.56
C ASN A 53 8.90 9.30 -11.56
N GLU A 54 10.21 9.55 -11.62
CA GLU A 54 11.15 8.85 -12.48
C GLU A 54 11.16 7.35 -12.14
N TRP A 55 11.25 7.02 -10.86
CA TRP A 55 11.25 5.62 -10.42
C TRP A 55 9.95 4.89 -10.79
N LEU A 56 8.80 5.54 -10.64
CA LEU A 56 7.50 4.96 -11.01
C LEU A 56 7.47 4.65 -12.51
N GLU A 57 7.89 5.59 -13.37
CA GLU A 57 7.93 5.38 -14.81
C GLU A 57 8.89 4.24 -15.21
N GLU A 58 10.07 4.15 -14.59
CA GLU A 58 11.07 3.14 -14.88
C GLU A 58 10.65 1.73 -14.40
N ASN A 59 9.83 1.65 -13.35
CA ASN A 59 9.51 0.38 -12.68
C ASN A 59 8.05 -0.07 -12.84
N LYS A 60 7.19 0.70 -13.51
CA LYS A 60 5.77 0.36 -13.67
C LYS A 60 5.55 -1.01 -14.32
N GLU A 61 6.32 -1.36 -15.34
CA GLU A 61 6.23 -2.67 -16.00
C GLU A 61 6.71 -3.80 -15.08
N LYS A 62 7.81 -3.58 -14.33
CA LYS A 62 8.35 -4.58 -13.39
C LYS A 62 7.36 -4.98 -12.32
N TYR A 63 6.63 -3.99 -11.78
CA TYR A 63 5.68 -4.19 -10.69
C TYR A 63 4.22 -4.22 -11.15
N ASP A 64 3.97 -4.20 -12.47
CA ASP A 64 2.63 -4.18 -13.05
C ASP A 64 1.76 -3.08 -12.41
N LEU A 65 2.24 -1.82 -12.47
CA LEU A 65 1.59 -0.65 -11.89
C LEU A 65 0.84 0.14 -12.97
N GLU A 66 -0.37 0.55 -12.65
CA GLU A 66 -1.09 1.59 -13.37
C GLU A 66 -0.77 2.94 -12.73
N VAL A 67 0.15 3.69 -13.35
CA VAL A 67 0.75 4.90 -12.78
C VAL A 67 0.11 6.16 -13.36
N TYR A 68 -0.24 7.09 -12.49
CA TYR A 68 -0.77 8.41 -12.83
C TYR A 68 0.04 9.48 -12.09
N ILE A 69 0.74 10.33 -12.85
CA ILE A 69 1.58 11.40 -12.32
C ILE A 69 0.95 12.74 -12.69
N GLU A 70 0.75 13.62 -11.71
CA GLU A 70 0.31 14.99 -11.97
C GLU A 70 1.42 15.75 -12.70
N PRO A 71 1.11 16.43 -13.82
CA PRO A 71 2.13 17.00 -14.70
C PRO A 71 2.81 18.25 -14.11
N ASN A 72 2.17 18.89 -13.14
CA ASN A 72 2.65 20.12 -12.50
C ASN A 72 1.97 20.32 -11.13
N ASN A 73 2.30 21.40 -10.45
CA ASN A 73 1.75 21.74 -9.13
C ASN A 73 0.45 22.59 -9.19
N GLU A 74 -0.20 22.70 -10.33
CA GLU A 74 -1.46 23.43 -10.46
C GLU A 74 -2.61 22.66 -9.81
N VAL A 75 -2.53 21.33 -9.80
CA VAL A 75 -3.47 20.44 -9.13
C VAL A 75 -2.74 19.75 -7.99
N VAL A 76 -3.10 20.08 -6.77
CA VAL A 76 -2.63 19.42 -5.55
C VAL A 76 -3.81 18.71 -4.91
N ARG A 77 -3.86 17.39 -5.03
CA ARG A 77 -4.98 16.58 -4.51
C ARG A 77 -4.83 16.30 -3.02
N GLY A 78 -3.58 16.19 -2.56
CA GLY A 78 -3.27 15.67 -1.24
C GLY A 78 -3.65 14.18 -1.10
N ILE A 79 -3.46 13.62 0.09
CA ILE A 79 -3.69 12.19 0.34
C ILE A 79 -5.14 11.79 0.02
N GLY A 80 -6.12 12.55 0.52
CA GLY A 80 -7.54 12.23 0.33
C GLY A 80 -7.96 12.29 -1.15
N GLY A 81 -7.65 13.39 -1.83
CA GLY A 81 -7.99 13.56 -3.24
C GLY A 81 -7.24 12.61 -4.17
N GLY A 82 -6.00 12.23 -3.83
CA GLY A 82 -5.26 11.20 -4.55
C GLY A 82 -5.86 9.81 -4.36
N MET A 83 -6.36 9.47 -3.18
CA MET A 83 -7.10 8.23 -2.92
C MET A 83 -8.41 8.20 -3.70
N ASP A 84 -9.19 9.30 -3.72
CA ASP A 84 -10.42 9.42 -4.52
C ASP A 84 -10.11 9.24 -6.01
N PHE A 85 -9.02 9.85 -6.50
CA PHE A 85 -8.57 9.67 -7.88
C PHE A 85 -8.26 8.20 -8.19
N CYS A 86 -7.55 7.50 -7.30
CA CYS A 86 -7.30 6.07 -7.46
C CYS A 86 -8.61 5.28 -7.48
N ALA A 87 -9.56 5.59 -6.59
CA ALA A 87 -10.85 4.91 -6.52
C ALA A 87 -11.63 4.99 -7.84
N ASP A 88 -11.56 6.12 -8.56
CA ASP A 88 -12.22 6.31 -9.86
C ASP A 88 -11.63 5.39 -10.96
N LYS A 89 -10.44 4.85 -10.78
CA LYS A 89 -9.78 3.90 -11.71
C LYS A 89 -10.12 2.45 -11.42
N VAL A 90 -10.63 2.16 -10.23
CA VAL A 90 -10.88 0.79 -9.78
C VAL A 90 -12.06 0.17 -10.51
N LYS A 91 -11.87 -1.08 -10.97
CA LYS A 91 -12.89 -1.89 -11.67
C LYS A 91 -13.25 -3.16 -10.92
N THR A 92 -12.58 -3.43 -9.80
CA THR A 92 -12.80 -4.59 -8.94
C THR A 92 -13.86 -4.30 -7.88
N GLU A 93 -14.32 -5.35 -7.20
CA GLU A 93 -15.35 -5.25 -6.17
C GLU A 93 -14.87 -4.52 -4.91
N TYR A 94 -13.60 -4.69 -4.57
CA TYR A 94 -12.99 -4.11 -3.37
C TYR A 94 -11.81 -3.21 -3.71
N ILE A 95 -11.60 -2.21 -2.87
CA ILE A 95 -10.45 -1.30 -2.92
C ILE A 95 -9.64 -1.50 -1.65
N MET A 96 -8.32 -1.60 -1.81
CA MET A 96 -7.38 -1.60 -0.71
C MET A 96 -6.51 -0.36 -0.77
N PHE A 97 -6.76 0.59 0.13
CA PHE A 97 -5.94 1.80 0.26
C PHE A 97 -4.73 1.54 1.15
N LEU A 98 -3.58 1.92 0.65
CA LEU A 98 -2.30 1.84 1.34
C LEU A 98 -1.63 3.21 1.37
N HIS A 99 -1.00 3.53 2.48
CA HIS A 99 -0.07 4.65 2.50
C HIS A 99 1.25 4.27 1.83
N SER A 100 1.92 5.25 1.24
CA SER A 100 3.19 5.04 0.50
C SER A 100 4.40 4.75 1.41
N ASP A 101 4.19 4.68 2.72
CA ASP A 101 5.18 4.38 3.76
C ASP A 101 4.84 3.10 4.56
N PHE A 102 3.91 2.28 4.07
CA PHE A 102 3.52 1.04 4.74
C PHE A 102 4.25 -0.17 4.14
N TYR A 103 4.88 -0.95 4.99
CA TYR A 103 5.29 -2.31 4.68
C TYR A 103 4.17 -3.28 5.08
N VAL A 104 3.75 -4.15 4.16
CA VAL A 104 2.67 -5.10 4.41
C VAL A 104 3.20 -6.49 4.72
N SER A 105 2.57 -7.19 5.68
CA SER A 105 2.91 -8.56 6.04
C SER A 105 2.34 -9.57 5.05
N LYS A 106 2.79 -10.82 5.14
CA LYS A 106 2.34 -11.92 4.26
C LYS A 106 0.82 -12.14 4.35
N ASP A 107 0.19 -12.30 3.18
CA ASP A 107 -1.23 -12.64 3.00
C ASP A 107 -2.20 -11.63 3.66
N TRP A 108 -1.76 -10.39 3.91
CA TRP A 108 -2.53 -9.32 4.54
C TRP A 108 -3.85 -9.00 3.80
N ASP A 109 -3.82 -9.03 2.48
CA ASP A 109 -4.94 -8.76 1.58
C ASP A 109 -6.00 -9.87 1.65
N LYS A 110 -5.56 -11.12 1.74
CA LYS A 110 -6.46 -12.26 1.95
C LYS A 110 -7.18 -12.15 3.28
N ALA A 111 -6.48 -11.82 4.35
CA ALA A 111 -7.08 -11.65 5.67
C ALA A 111 -8.20 -10.58 5.67
N CYS A 112 -8.01 -9.48 4.93
CA CYS A 112 -9.04 -8.46 4.75
C CYS A 112 -10.24 -8.98 3.93
N LEU A 113 -10.00 -9.72 2.84
CA LEU A 113 -11.05 -10.29 2.02
C LEU A 113 -11.89 -11.30 2.81
N ASP A 114 -11.25 -12.16 3.61
CA ASP A 114 -11.95 -13.14 4.45
C ASP A 114 -12.97 -12.48 5.40
N VAL A 115 -12.70 -11.24 5.86
CA VAL A 115 -13.66 -10.47 6.66
C VAL A 115 -14.86 -10.02 5.82
N PHE A 116 -14.65 -9.51 4.61
CA PHE A 116 -15.74 -9.12 3.72
C PHE A 116 -16.62 -10.33 3.36
N GLU A 117 -16.02 -11.47 3.01
CA GLU A 117 -16.75 -12.69 2.68
C GLU A 117 -17.55 -13.25 3.86
N LYS A 118 -17.09 -13.03 5.09
CA LYS A 118 -17.82 -13.42 6.29
C LYS A 118 -19.09 -12.59 6.55
N TYR A 119 -19.13 -11.36 6.01
CA TYR A 119 -20.23 -10.43 6.24
C TYR A 119 -20.75 -9.81 4.92
N PRO A 120 -21.21 -10.62 3.95
CA PRO A 120 -21.48 -10.16 2.58
C PRO A 120 -22.59 -9.12 2.48
N ASP A 121 -23.52 -9.10 3.43
CA ASP A 121 -24.68 -8.17 3.41
C ASP A 121 -24.39 -6.84 4.13
N LYS A 122 -23.16 -6.61 4.58
CA LYS A 122 -22.78 -5.41 5.34
C LYS A 122 -21.86 -4.51 4.54
N LYS A 123 -22.12 -3.20 4.61
CA LYS A 123 -21.13 -2.20 4.20
C LYS A 123 -20.06 -2.12 5.29
N LEU A 124 -18.85 -2.60 4.99
CA LEU A 124 -17.75 -2.67 5.93
C LEU A 124 -16.60 -1.80 5.47
N TRP A 125 -15.93 -1.21 6.44
CA TRP A 125 -14.57 -0.72 6.33
C TRP A 125 -13.71 -1.64 7.17
N VAL A 126 -12.72 -2.31 6.54
CA VAL A 126 -11.80 -3.21 7.23
C VAL A 126 -10.44 -2.51 7.32
N SER A 127 -9.90 -2.42 8.52
CA SER A 127 -8.56 -1.89 8.77
C SER A 127 -7.74 -2.94 9.50
N SER A 128 -6.53 -3.22 9.01
CA SER A 128 -5.56 -4.05 9.69
C SER A 128 -4.91 -3.29 10.86
N HIS A 129 -4.32 -4.03 11.79
CA HIS A 129 -3.46 -3.43 12.80
C HIS A 129 -2.19 -2.88 12.14
N ARG A 130 -1.75 -1.75 12.67
CA ARG A 130 -0.48 -1.14 12.29
C ARG A 130 0.55 -1.38 13.38
N VAL A 131 1.71 -1.89 13.01
CA VAL A 131 2.92 -1.88 13.86
C VAL A 131 3.69 -0.60 13.54
N GLN A 132 4.12 0.12 14.56
CA GLN A 132 4.81 1.39 14.41
C GLN A 132 5.98 1.46 15.38
N PRO A 133 7.16 1.93 14.94
CA PRO A 133 8.28 2.21 15.83
C PRO A 133 7.91 3.24 16.91
N ASN A 134 8.31 2.98 18.16
CA ASN A 134 8.02 3.88 19.27
C ASN A 134 9.10 4.95 19.44
N ILE A 135 9.40 5.70 18.38
CA ILE A 135 10.47 6.71 18.34
C ILE A 135 10.16 7.95 19.17
N PHE A 136 8.88 8.25 19.43
CA PHE A 136 8.47 9.48 20.13
C PHE A 136 7.91 9.22 21.52
N ASN A 137 7.98 7.98 22.01
CA ASN A 137 7.41 7.57 23.29
C ASN A 137 5.92 7.99 23.45
N GLU A 138 5.21 8.02 22.33
CA GLU A 138 3.78 8.35 22.29
C GLU A 138 3.00 7.17 22.86
N GLY A 139 2.04 7.47 23.70
CA GLY A 139 1.20 6.45 24.34
C GLY A 139 0.43 5.59 23.32
N HIS A 140 -0.16 4.52 23.81
CA HIS A 140 -0.94 3.56 23.01
C HIS A 140 -2.02 4.26 22.16
N ARG A 141 -2.03 3.99 20.87
CA ARG A 141 -3.08 4.42 19.93
C ARG A 141 -3.94 3.21 19.55
N PRO A 142 -5.28 3.31 19.56
CA PRO A 142 -6.15 2.22 19.13
C PRO A 142 -5.79 1.73 17.73
N GLY A 143 -5.70 0.41 17.55
CA GLY A 143 -5.34 -0.22 16.27
C GLY A 143 -3.86 -0.10 15.89
N THR A 144 -2.99 0.35 16.81
CA THR A 144 -1.56 0.43 16.60
C THR A 144 -0.82 -0.38 17.66
N VAL A 145 0.10 -1.22 17.24
CA VAL A 145 1.07 -1.90 18.11
C VAL A 145 2.35 -1.07 18.06
N MET A 146 2.78 -0.59 19.22
CA MET A 146 4.05 0.13 19.35
C MET A 146 5.16 -0.90 19.55
N ALA A 147 6.12 -0.91 18.64
CA ALA A 147 7.24 -1.85 18.68
C ALA A 147 8.52 -1.14 19.10
N ASP A 148 9.44 -1.88 19.69
CA ASP A 148 10.78 -1.38 19.98
C ASP A 148 11.53 -1.17 18.66
N ILE A 149 12.15 0.01 18.50
CA ILE A 149 12.91 0.34 17.30
C ILE A 149 14.16 -0.52 17.11
N ASP A 150 14.67 -1.07 18.21
CA ASP A 150 15.85 -1.94 18.19
C ASP A 150 15.52 -3.33 17.61
N GLU A 151 14.24 -3.67 17.44
CA GLU A 151 13.83 -4.97 16.92
C GLU A 151 13.94 -5.06 15.39
N PHE A 152 13.44 -4.07 14.64
CA PHE A 152 13.43 -4.14 13.15
C PHE A 152 13.70 -2.80 12.45
N GLY A 153 14.26 -1.82 13.16
CA GLY A 153 14.55 -0.50 12.63
C GLY A 153 13.37 0.47 12.68
N ALA A 154 13.67 1.76 12.49
CA ALA A 154 12.70 2.85 12.58
C ALA A 154 12.44 3.54 11.24
N PHE A 155 13.37 3.43 10.29
CA PHE A 155 13.36 4.17 9.03
C PHE A 155 13.63 3.23 7.84
N HIS A 156 13.35 3.70 6.61
CA HIS A 156 13.52 2.92 5.39
C HIS A 156 14.94 2.34 5.19
N HIS A 157 15.98 3.00 5.73
CA HIS A 157 17.37 2.61 5.54
C HIS A 157 17.87 1.58 6.58
N ASP A 158 17.16 1.39 7.67
CA ASP A 158 17.49 0.43 8.75
C ASP A 158 16.40 -0.63 8.97
N PHE A 159 15.34 -0.63 8.15
CA PHE A 159 14.23 -1.57 8.27
C PHE A 159 14.66 -3.00 7.90
N ASP A 160 14.59 -3.92 8.87
CA ASP A 160 14.84 -5.36 8.69
C ASP A 160 13.53 -6.10 8.40
N SER A 161 13.22 -6.23 7.12
CA SER A 161 12.00 -6.93 6.67
C SER A 161 12.02 -8.42 7.02
N ASP A 162 13.20 -9.06 7.04
CA ASP A 162 13.33 -10.48 7.36
C ASP A 162 13.04 -10.76 8.83
N TYR A 163 13.38 -9.81 9.70
CA TYR A 163 13.02 -9.88 11.11
C TYR A 163 11.52 -9.60 11.33
N PHE A 164 10.97 -8.60 10.63
CA PHE A 164 9.56 -8.23 10.72
C PHE A 164 8.61 -9.36 10.26
N GLU A 165 9.03 -10.20 9.32
CA GLU A 165 8.23 -11.30 8.76
C GLU A 165 8.30 -12.60 9.59
N LYS A 166 9.10 -12.67 10.65
CA LYS A 166 9.22 -13.85 11.55
C LYS A 166 8.20 -13.84 12.66
#